data_5c74bd180f5e08e34c2d6c03492a6323
#
_entry.id   5c74bd180f5e08e34c2d6c03492a6323
#
_cell.length_a   1.000
_cell.length_b   1.000
_cell.length_c   1.000
_cell.angle_alpha   90.00
_cell.angle_beta   90.00
_cell.angle_gamma   90.00
#
_symmetry.space_group_name_H-M   'P 1'
#
loop_
_entity.id
_entity.type
_entity.pdbx_description
1 polymer ?
#
loop_
_entity_poly.entity_id
_entity_poly.type
_entity_poly.pdbx_seq_one_letter_code
_entity_poly.pdbx_strand_id
1 'polypeptide(L)'
;MIGERLIQMRLARNLTLDALSAKMGGIVTKQALSKYEQNQAQPSPLVLTKLSAALGVKANYFLSPAQIRIEFVAYRKATSLLEREKARVESVVTQCLEDRIRVQTLVGQTKTEVLPWNKLAISSLEDTERQASHMRMLWELGASPISDVVGTFEEHQLCVLSIEADEKFDGMSAIGYDDSGNILAGAIVSRQGVPGERQRLNLTHELGHLVLKVPASIDEEKAAFRFGSAFLAPAERLIREVGTKRSYIHISELLILKRQFGISIQALLHRMLELGIINDSYYRRWCVYINKTGWKKQEPEELVRETPLWFTRNLSRLVGEGAITREEAERILGTSIDVEQPTNMLQRRAFLKLPMDKRRQMLAEQARLLSTYYEQEVECLTSEDAIHDY
;
A
#
# COMPACT_ATOMS: atom_id res chain seq x y z
N MET A 1 -19.07 16.16 -12.05
CA MET A 1 -20.44 16.57 -11.61
C MET A 1 -20.84 15.84 -10.34
N ILE A 2 -21.87 16.29 -9.59
CA ILE A 2 -22.24 15.71 -8.27
C ILE A 2 -22.46 14.21 -8.35
N GLY A 3 -23.14 13.73 -9.38
CA GLY A 3 -23.48 12.31 -9.53
C GLY A 3 -22.27 11.38 -9.61
N GLU A 4 -21.26 11.73 -10.38
CA GLU A 4 -20.01 10.95 -10.50
C GLU A 4 -19.30 10.85 -9.16
N ARG A 5 -19.20 11.96 -8.44
CA ARG A 5 -18.61 12.01 -7.09
C ARG A 5 -19.40 11.19 -6.09
N LEU A 6 -20.74 11.18 -6.22
CA LEU A 6 -21.61 10.39 -5.37
C LEU A 6 -21.44 8.89 -5.62
N ILE A 7 -21.41 8.46 -6.89
CA ILE A 7 -21.13 7.08 -7.27
C ILE A 7 -19.77 6.64 -6.72
N GLN A 8 -18.72 7.42 -6.97
CA GLN A 8 -17.36 7.16 -6.51
C GLN A 8 -17.32 6.93 -5.00
N MET A 9 -17.87 7.85 -4.21
CA MET A 9 -17.82 7.75 -2.76
C MET A 9 -18.66 6.61 -2.20
N ARG A 10 -19.84 6.35 -2.79
CA ARG A 10 -20.68 5.24 -2.37
C ARG A 10 -20.00 3.89 -2.63
N LEU A 11 -19.42 3.71 -3.82
CA LEU A 11 -18.70 2.48 -4.19
C LEU A 11 -17.46 2.29 -3.33
N ALA A 12 -16.66 3.35 -3.11
CA ALA A 12 -15.49 3.30 -2.24
C ALA A 12 -15.83 2.87 -0.80
N ARG A 13 -17.05 3.15 -0.33
CA ARG A 13 -17.57 2.71 0.98
C ARG A 13 -18.29 1.37 0.94
N ASN A 14 -18.27 0.68 -0.20
CA ASN A 14 -18.99 -0.59 -0.42
C ASN A 14 -20.49 -0.51 -0.12
N LEU A 15 -21.13 0.64 -0.33
CA LEU A 15 -22.54 0.85 -0.05
C LEU A 15 -23.41 0.59 -1.28
N THR A 16 -24.55 -0.10 -1.09
CA THR A 16 -25.64 -0.08 -2.06
C THR A 16 -26.44 1.22 -1.92
N LEU A 17 -27.27 1.56 -2.89
CA LEU A 17 -28.18 2.71 -2.77
C LEU A 17 -29.14 2.56 -1.58
N ASP A 18 -29.61 1.35 -1.29
CA ASP A 18 -30.45 1.07 -0.14
C ASP A 18 -29.68 1.26 1.17
N ALA A 19 -28.44 0.77 1.27
CA ALA A 19 -27.59 0.94 2.43
C ALA A 19 -27.26 2.42 2.67
N LEU A 20 -27.00 3.20 1.61
CA LEU A 20 -26.77 4.63 1.73
C LEU A 20 -28.04 5.37 2.20
N SER A 21 -29.22 5.04 1.65
CA SER A 21 -30.49 5.59 2.10
C SER A 21 -30.72 5.32 3.59
N ALA A 22 -30.50 4.07 4.04
CA ALA A 22 -30.62 3.69 5.44
C ALA A 22 -29.63 4.47 6.34
N LYS A 23 -28.35 4.60 5.91
CA LYS A 23 -27.33 5.36 6.64
C LYS A 23 -27.63 6.85 6.75
N MET A 24 -28.42 7.39 5.83
CA MET A 24 -28.94 8.77 5.88
C MET A 24 -30.21 8.91 6.73
N GLY A 25 -30.67 7.85 7.39
CA GLY A 25 -31.89 7.83 8.19
C GLY A 25 -33.19 7.80 7.37
N GLY A 26 -33.13 7.32 6.13
CA GLY A 26 -34.31 7.20 5.24
C GLY A 26 -34.84 8.53 4.70
N ILE A 27 -34.13 9.64 4.88
CA ILE A 27 -34.55 10.98 4.43
C ILE A 27 -34.66 11.04 2.90
N VAL A 28 -33.85 10.23 2.21
CA VAL A 28 -33.82 10.16 0.73
C VAL A 28 -34.03 8.71 0.31
N THR A 29 -34.94 8.49 -0.61
CA THR A 29 -35.21 7.16 -1.16
C THR A 29 -34.10 6.71 -2.10
N LYS A 30 -33.97 5.40 -2.30
CA LYS A 30 -33.09 4.78 -3.32
C LYS A 30 -33.29 5.39 -4.72
N GLN A 31 -34.53 5.62 -5.11
CA GLN A 31 -34.87 6.20 -6.42
C GLN A 31 -34.33 7.63 -6.55
N ALA A 32 -34.44 8.43 -5.47
CA ALA A 32 -33.93 9.79 -5.49
C ALA A 32 -32.36 9.77 -5.53
N LEU A 33 -31.72 8.88 -4.78
CA LEU A 33 -30.25 8.70 -4.84
C LEU A 33 -29.81 8.30 -6.26
N SER A 34 -30.52 7.37 -6.91
CA SER A 34 -30.23 6.97 -8.29
C SER A 34 -30.33 8.15 -9.27
N LYS A 35 -31.36 9.02 -9.12
CA LYS A 35 -31.50 10.23 -9.94
C LYS A 35 -30.36 11.21 -9.71
N TYR A 36 -29.87 11.35 -8.47
CA TYR A 36 -28.71 12.19 -8.17
C TYR A 36 -27.43 11.63 -8.82
N GLU A 37 -27.20 10.32 -8.75
CA GLU A 37 -26.07 9.65 -9.41
C GLU A 37 -26.07 9.82 -10.93
N GLN A 38 -27.26 9.80 -11.53
CA GLN A 38 -27.46 10.00 -12.99
C GLN A 38 -27.49 11.49 -13.39
N ASN A 39 -27.32 12.42 -12.46
CA ASN A 39 -27.48 13.88 -12.67
C ASN A 39 -28.86 14.28 -13.20
N GLN A 40 -29.89 13.47 -12.98
CA GLN A 40 -31.28 13.75 -13.36
C GLN A 40 -32.01 14.68 -12.35
N ALA A 41 -31.46 14.79 -11.15
CA ALA A 41 -31.90 15.69 -10.10
C ALA A 41 -30.70 16.20 -9.30
N GLN A 42 -30.86 17.33 -8.63
CA GLN A 42 -29.84 17.86 -7.74
C GLN A 42 -30.26 17.71 -6.27
N PRO A 43 -29.37 17.25 -5.38
CA PRO A 43 -29.68 17.20 -3.96
C PRO A 43 -29.82 18.61 -3.39
N SER A 44 -30.79 18.83 -2.52
CA SER A 44 -30.92 20.07 -1.76
C SER A 44 -29.71 20.25 -0.80
N PRO A 45 -29.42 21.46 -0.31
CA PRO A 45 -28.32 21.68 0.66
C PRO A 45 -28.41 20.79 1.88
N LEU A 46 -29.62 20.54 2.41
CA LEU A 46 -29.83 19.62 3.53
C LEU A 46 -29.46 18.16 3.17
N VAL A 47 -29.90 17.70 1.99
CA VAL A 47 -29.55 16.36 1.50
C VAL A 47 -28.06 16.24 1.26
N LEU A 48 -27.42 17.27 0.71
CA LEU A 48 -25.97 17.28 0.48
C LEU A 48 -25.18 17.18 1.79
N THR A 49 -25.63 17.89 2.84
CA THR A 49 -25.03 17.80 4.17
C THR A 49 -25.17 16.38 4.76
N LYS A 50 -26.35 15.75 4.58
CA LYS A 50 -26.55 14.36 5.03
C LYS A 50 -25.75 13.34 4.24
N LEU A 51 -25.63 13.51 2.93
CA LEU A 51 -24.75 12.70 2.07
C LEU A 51 -23.29 12.82 2.52
N SER A 52 -22.83 14.04 2.79
CA SER A 52 -21.47 14.32 3.27
C SER A 52 -21.18 13.58 4.58
N ALA A 53 -22.09 13.66 5.55
CA ALA A 53 -21.97 12.96 6.81
C ALA A 53 -22.00 11.43 6.64
N ALA A 54 -22.94 10.91 5.84
CA ALA A 54 -23.06 9.47 5.59
C ALA A 54 -21.85 8.87 4.86
N LEU A 55 -21.24 9.63 3.95
CA LEU A 55 -20.08 9.20 3.15
C LEU A 55 -18.72 9.65 3.75
N GLY A 56 -18.72 10.41 4.84
CA GLY A 56 -17.51 10.85 5.51
C GLY A 56 -16.68 11.83 4.67
N VAL A 57 -17.32 12.75 3.93
CA VAL A 57 -16.63 13.77 3.13
C VAL A 57 -17.19 15.15 3.42
N LYS A 58 -16.46 16.22 3.09
CA LYS A 58 -17.00 17.58 3.15
C LYS A 58 -17.99 17.80 2.00
N ALA A 59 -19.06 18.61 2.22
CA ALA A 59 -20.04 18.91 1.17
C ALA A 59 -19.41 19.50 -0.10
N ASN A 60 -18.33 20.27 0.07
CA ASN A 60 -17.58 20.87 -1.02
C ASN A 60 -16.94 19.82 -1.95
N TYR A 61 -16.68 18.60 -1.48
CA TYR A 61 -16.16 17.50 -2.29
C TYR A 61 -17.08 17.17 -3.47
N PHE A 62 -18.40 17.19 -3.26
CA PHE A 62 -19.38 16.93 -4.32
C PHE A 62 -19.52 18.08 -5.33
N LEU A 63 -19.14 19.29 -4.92
CA LEU A 63 -19.27 20.51 -5.74
C LEU A 63 -18.01 20.79 -6.54
N SER A 64 -16.87 20.24 -6.12
CA SER A 64 -15.60 20.43 -6.81
C SER A 64 -15.48 19.48 -8.01
N PRO A 65 -15.01 19.94 -9.18
CA PRO A 65 -14.72 19.07 -10.30
C PRO A 65 -13.62 18.05 -9.90
N ALA A 66 -13.56 16.94 -10.63
CA ALA A 66 -12.42 16.05 -10.53
C ALA A 66 -11.17 16.83 -10.99
N GLN A 67 -10.19 16.95 -10.11
CA GLN A 67 -8.95 17.70 -10.40
C GLN A 67 -7.89 16.81 -11.07
N ILE A 68 -8.16 15.53 -11.16
CA ILE A 68 -7.23 14.54 -11.73
C ILE A 68 -7.96 13.58 -12.65
N ARG A 69 -7.31 13.22 -13.73
CA ARG A 69 -7.69 12.09 -14.58
C ARG A 69 -6.88 10.88 -14.15
N ILE A 70 -7.53 9.75 -13.93
CA ILE A 70 -6.88 8.50 -13.55
C ILE A 70 -6.91 7.52 -14.70
N GLU A 71 -5.76 6.91 -14.97
CA GLU A 71 -5.58 5.83 -15.91
C GLU A 71 -5.17 4.58 -15.13
N PHE A 72 -5.98 3.52 -15.27
CA PHE A 72 -5.69 2.23 -14.67
C PHE A 72 -4.83 1.43 -15.66
N VAL A 73 -3.60 1.10 -15.22
CA VAL A 73 -2.63 0.29 -15.97
C VAL A 73 -2.83 -1.17 -15.59
N ALA A 74 -2.56 -2.14 -16.41
CA ALA A 74 -2.54 -3.58 -16.05
C ALA A 74 -3.83 -4.17 -15.43
N TYR A 75 -4.99 -3.71 -15.87
CA TYR A 75 -6.28 -4.23 -15.39
C TYR A 75 -6.69 -5.60 -15.97
N ARG A 76 -5.84 -6.24 -16.79
CA ARG A 76 -6.21 -7.40 -17.62
C ARG A 76 -6.54 -8.69 -16.84
N LYS A 77 -5.95 -8.91 -15.66
CA LYS A 77 -6.30 -10.06 -14.79
C LYS A 77 -7.63 -9.92 -14.06
N ALA A 78 -8.11 -8.72 -13.90
CA ALA A 78 -9.39 -8.46 -13.25
C ALA A 78 -10.62 -8.83 -14.12
N THR A 79 -10.44 -9.43 -15.31
CA THR A 79 -11.55 -9.94 -16.14
C THR A 79 -12.41 -11.00 -15.44
N SER A 80 -11.91 -11.59 -14.36
CA SER A 80 -12.66 -12.55 -13.52
C SER A 80 -13.35 -11.92 -12.32
N LEU A 81 -13.12 -10.61 -12.05
CA LEU A 81 -13.82 -9.88 -11.00
C LEU A 81 -15.21 -9.47 -11.47
N LEU A 82 -16.15 -9.44 -10.54
CA LEU A 82 -17.46 -8.85 -10.79
C LEU A 82 -17.32 -7.35 -11.06
N GLU A 83 -18.03 -6.82 -12.05
CA GLU A 83 -17.99 -5.39 -12.42
C GLU A 83 -18.20 -4.45 -11.21
N ARG A 84 -19.04 -4.86 -10.25
CA ARG A 84 -19.25 -4.11 -9.01
C ARG A 84 -17.98 -4.03 -8.16
N GLU A 85 -17.25 -5.14 -8.02
CA GLU A 85 -16.02 -5.19 -7.22
C GLU A 85 -14.92 -4.37 -7.90
N LYS A 86 -14.85 -4.46 -9.23
CA LYS A 86 -13.99 -3.64 -10.05
C LYS A 86 -14.23 -2.16 -9.80
N ALA A 87 -15.46 -1.70 -9.98
CA ALA A 87 -15.84 -0.31 -9.77
C ALA A 87 -15.57 0.16 -8.32
N ARG A 88 -15.70 -0.74 -7.33
CA ARG A 88 -15.35 -0.44 -5.94
C ARG A 88 -13.85 -0.19 -5.79
N VAL A 89 -13.02 -1.09 -6.30
CA VAL A 89 -11.55 -0.96 -6.23
C VAL A 89 -11.10 0.32 -6.94
N GLU A 90 -11.58 0.57 -8.15
CA GLU A 90 -11.28 1.80 -8.91
C GLU A 90 -11.67 3.06 -8.11
N SER A 91 -12.81 3.05 -7.44
CA SER A 91 -13.28 4.17 -6.63
C SER A 91 -12.39 4.41 -5.40
N VAL A 92 -11.93 3.35 -4.73
CA VAL A 92 -10.99 3.44 -3.59
C VAL A 92 -9.66 4.03 -4.04
N VAL A 93 -9.11 3.52 -5.14
CA VAL A 93 -7.83 3.98 -5.71
C VAL A 93 -7.92 5.45 -6.14
N THR A 94 -9.01 5.81 -6.81
CA THR A 94 -9.29 7.20 -7.21
C THR A 94 -9.28 8.15 -6.02
N GLN A 95 -10.01 7.82 -4.96
CA GLN A 95 -10.04 8.62 -3.75
C GLN A 95 -8.65 8.74 -3.10
N CYS A 96 -7.94 7.63 -3.02
CA CYS A 96 -6.61 7.62 -2.41
C CYS A 96 -5.61 8.47 -3.19
N LEU A 97 -5.62 8.43 -4.53
CA LEU A 97 -4.78 9.29 -5.36
C LEU A 97 -5.14 10.78 -5.20
N GLU A 98 -6.43 11.12 -5.12
CA GLU A 98 -6.87 12.49 -4.85
C GLU A 98 -6.36 12.97 -3.47
N ASP A 99 -6.51 12.15 -2.43
CA ASP A 99 -6.02 12.47 -1.09
C ASP A 99 -4.47 12.53 -1.07
N ARG A 100 -3.78 11.64 -1.80
CA ARG A 100 -2.31 11.66 -1.93
C ARG A 100 -1.81 12.96 -2.55
N ILE A 101 -2.35 13.36 -3.69
CA ILE A 101 -1.96 14.59 -4.40
C ILE A 101 -2.23 15.82 -3.52
N ARG A 102 -3.38 15.85 -2.85
CA ARG A 102 -3.71 16.91 -1.91
C ARG A 102 -2.71 17.02 -0.76
N VAL A 103 -2.40 15.91 -0.11
CA VAL A 103 -1.43 15.88 1.00
C VAL A 103 -0.03 16.24 0.51
N GLN A 104 0.41 15.73 -0.67
CA GLN A 104 1.68 16.13 -1.28
C GLN A 104 1.79 17.64 -1.48
N THR A 105 0.71 18.27 -1.96
CA THR A 105 0.66 19.74 -2.13
C THR A 105 0.80 20.46 -0.79
N LEU A 106 0.09 19.99 0.25
CA LEU A 106 0.14 20.61 1.58
C LEU A 106 1.51 20.47 2.27
N VAL A 107 2.23 19.38 2.04
CA VAL A 107 3.59 19.18 2.60
C VAL A 107 4.70 19.74 1.71
N GLY A 108 4.35 20.38 0.59
CA GLY A 108 5.31 20.98 -0.34
C GLY A 108 6.07 19.97 -1.21
N GLN A 109 5.60 18.72 -1.31
CA GLN A 109 6.17 17.67 -2.17
C GLN A 109 5.54 17.70 -3.57
N THR A 110 5.65 18.83 -4.27
CA THR A 110 5.04 19.01 -5.59
C THR A 110 5.93 18.56 -6.76
N LYS A 111 7.21 18.34 -6.53
CA LYS A 111 8.10 17.79 -7.57
C LYS A 111 7.88 16.29 -7.68
N THR A 112 7.30 15.87 -8.77
CA THR A 112 7.23 14.45 -9.12
C THR A 112 8.65 13.98 -9.47
N GLU A 113 9.20 13.07 -8.70
CA GLU A 113 10.38 12.31 -9.18
C GLU A 113 10.01 11.66 -10.50
N VAL A 114 10.92 11.74 -11.46
CA VAL A 114 10.66 11.22 -12.79
C VAL A 114 10.82 9.70 -12.77
N LEU A 115 9.76 9.01 -12.34
CA LEU A 115 9.65 7.58 -12.66
C LEU A 115 9.64 7.43 -14.19
N PRO A 116 10.33 6.44 -14.75
CA PRO A 116 10.31 6.19 -16.19
C PRO A 116 8.99 5.53 -16.62
N TRP A 117 7.87 6.22 -16.43
CA TRP A 117 6.53 5.73 -16.74
C TRP A 117 6.45 5.23 -18.19
N ASN A 118 6.24 3.91 -18.38
CA ASN A 118 6.13 3.25 -19.66
C ASN A 118 7.30 3.61 -20.65
N LYS A 119 8.51 3.79 -20.14
CA LYS A 119 9.66 4.24 -20.91
C LYS A 119 10.77 3.18 -21.06
N LEU A 120 10.81 2.20 -20.16
CA LEU A 120 11.84 1.16 -20.19
C LEU A 120 11.49 0.11 -21.25
N ALA A 121 11.91 0.36 -22.48
CA ALA A 121 11.62 -0.52 -23.61
C ALA A 121 12.35 -1.86 -23.47
N ILE A 122 11.65 -2.94 -23.83
CA ILE A 122 12.20 -4.29 -23.94
C ILE A 122 11.94 -4.82 -25.36
N SER A 123 12.85 -5.67 -25.86
CA SER A 123 12.73 -6.39 -27.14
C SER A 123 12.67 -7.91 -26.94
N SER A 124 13.03 -8.37 -25.75
CA SER A 124 12.93 -9.77 -25.32
C SER A 124 12.58 -9.84 -23.83
N LEU A 125 12.16 -11.01 -23.31
CA LEU A 125 11.94 -11.21 -21.88
C LEU A 125 13.25 -11.06 -21.08
N GLU A 126 14.39 -11.36 -21.66
CA GLU A 126 15.71 -11.22 -21.05
C GLU A 126 16.05 -9.75 -20.76
N ASP A 127 15.55 -8.82 -21.58
CA ASP A 127 15.76 -7.39 -21.39
C ASP A 127 15.17 -6.86 -20.08
N THR A 128 14.16 -7.54 -19.51
CA THR A 128 13.58 -7.15 -18.21
C THR A 128 14.62 -7.15 -17.09
N GLU A 129 15.64 -8.01 -17.18
CA GLU A 129 16.75 -8.08 -16.25
C GLU A 129 17.54 -6.77 -16.22
N ARG A 130 17.89 -6.28 -17.42
CA ARG A 130 18.59 -5.01 -17.59
C ARG A 130 17.74 -3.83 -17.10
N GLN A 131 16.44 -3.86 -17.39
CA GLN A 131 15.53 -2.79 -16.96
C GLN A 131 15.30 -2.79 -15.44
N ALA A 132 15.22 -3.95 -14.81
CA ALA A 132 15.16 -4.06 -13.36
C ALA A 132 16.43 -3.51 -12.69
N SER A 133 17.60 -3.86 -13.23
CA SER A 133 18.90 -3.32 -12.78
C SER A 133 18.99 -1.82 -12.99
N HIS A 134 18.51 -1.31 -14.13
CA HIS A 134 18.47 0.13 -14.42
C HIS A 134 17.54 0.86 -13.43
N MET A 135 16.38 0.30 -13.12
CA MET A 135 15.45 0.87 -12.14
C MET A 135 16.06 0.93 -10.73
N ARG A 136 16.76 -0.14 -10.32
CA ARG A 136 17.50 -0.15 -9.05
C ARG A 136 18.62 0.90 -9.01
N MET A 137 19.28 1.14 -10.12
CA MET A 137 20.31 2.20 -10.25
C MET A 137 19.67 3.59 -10.11
N LEU A 138 18.53 3.85 -10.77
CA LEU A 138 17.80 5.10 -10.67
C LEU A 138 17.36 5.40 -9.23
N TRP A 139 17.03 4.37 -8.48
CA TRP A 139 16.61 4.47 -7.08
C TRP A 139 17.76 4.26 -6.07
N GLU A 140 18.99 4.22 -6.55
CA GLU A 140 20.21 4.08 -5.73
C GLU A 140 20.21 2.86 -4.78
N LEU A 141 19.48 1.79 -5.12
CA LEU A 141 19.32 0.59 -4.30
C LEU A 141 20.51 -0.38 -4.36
N GLY A 142 21.38 -0.23 -5.38
CA GLY A 142 22.46 -1.19 -5.61
C GLY A 142 21.95 -2.62 -5.85
N ALA A 143 22.79 -3.64 -5.56
CA ALA A 143 22.43 -5.05 -5.70
C ALA A 143 21.97 -5.70 -4.38
N SER A 144 21.97 -4.99 -3.26
CA SER A 144 21.58 -5.52 -1.94
C SER A 144 20.08 -5.83 -1.87
N PRO A 145 19.66 -6.82 -1.08
CA PRO A 145 18.25 -7.05 -0.81
C PRO A 145 17.56 -5.79 -0.27
N ILE A 146 16.33 -5.55 -0.68
CA ILE A 146 15.54 -4.42 -0.21
C ILE A 146 14.90 -4.81 1.13
N SER A 147 15.14 -4.03 2.18
CA SER A 147 14.58 -4.29 3.51
C SER A 147 13.09 -4.00 3.59
N ASP A 148 12.64 -2.91 2.96
CA ASP A 148 11.26 -2.43 2.95
C ASP A 148 10.89 -1.96 1.54
N VAL A 149 10.11 -2.75 0.80
CA VAL A 149 9.66 -2.44 -0.56
C VAL A 149 8.59 -1.36 -0.53
N VAL A 150 7.68 -1.43 0.43
CA VAL A 150 6.60 -0.44 0.58
C VAL A 150 7.20 0.93 0.88
N GLY A 151 8.11 1.03 1.85
CA GLY A 151 8.81 2.27 2.18
C GLY A 151 9.60 2.82 0.99
N THR A 152 10.33 1.95 0.27
CA THR A 152 11.05 2.33 -0.96
C THR A 152 10.11 2.92 -2.01
N PHE A 153 8.94 2.33 -2.22
CA PHE A 153 7.96 2.85 -3.17
C PHE A 153 7.38 4.20 -2.73
N GLU A 154 7.09 4.35 -1.44
CA GLU A 154 6.59 5.60 -0.89
C GLU A 154 7.60 6.75 -0.97
N GLU A 155 8.90 6.46 -0.79
CA GLU A 155 10.00 7.41 -0.97
C GLU A 155 10.08 7.91 -2.41
N HIS A 156 9.79 7.05 -3.38
CA HIS A 156 9.75 7.39 -4.80
C HIS A 156 8.34 7.80 -5.28
N GLN A 157 7.53 8.37 -4.38
CA GLN A 157 6.23 9.01 -4.64
C GLN A 157 5.13 8.07 -5.18
N LEU A 158 5.32 6.77 -5.07
CA LEU A 158 4.24 5.82 -5.30
C LEU A 158 3.32 5.74 -4.08
N CYS A 159 2.03 5.76 -4.32
CA CYS A 159 1.02 5.50 -3.30
C CYS A 159 0.80 3.98 -3.21
N VAL A 160 1.23 3.37 -2.12
CA VAL A 160 1.02 1.94 -1.91
C VAL A 160 -0.27 1.72 -1.13
N LEU A 161 -1.16 0.89 -1.66
CA LEU A 161 -2.45 0.57 -1.06
C LEU A 161 -2.56 -0.93 -0.79
N SER A 162 -3.14 -1.25 0.37
CA SER A 162 -3.55 -2.61 0.71
C SER A 162 -5.05 -2.63 0.92
N ILE A 163 -5.80 -3.31 0.04
CA ILE A 163 -7.26 -3.31 0.05
C ILE A 163 -7.83 -4.71 0.27
N GLU A 164 -8.96 -4.78 0.96
CA GLU A 164 -9.78 -5.99 0.97
C GLU A 164 -10.39 -6.18 -0.42
N ALA A 165 -10.18 -7.32 -1.03
CA ALA A 165 -10.72 -7.66 -2.34
C ALA A 165 -10.89 -9.18 -2.47
N ASP A 166 -11.65 -9.60 -3.50
CA ASP A 166 -11.82 -11.01 -3.85
C ASP A 166 -10.47 -11.72 -4.04
N GLU A 167 -10.42 -13.02 -3.76
CA GLU A 167 -9.17 -13.82 -3.90
C GLU A 167 -8.59 -13.82 -5.32
N LYS A 168 -9.40 -13.51 -6.32
CA LYS A 168 -8.99 -13.37 -7.71
C LYS A 168 -8.29 -12.04 -8.03
N PHE A 169 -8.35 -11.08 -7.11
CA PHE A 169 -7.63 -9.82 -7.21
C PHE A 169 -6.23 -9.99 -6.60
N ASP A 170 -5.20 -9.87 -7.39
CA ASP A 170 -3.82 -9.91 -6.91
C ASP A 170 -3.23 -8.50 -6.72
N GLY A 171 -3.47 -7.60 -7.66
CA GLY A 171 -3.00 -6.22 -7.62
C GLY A 171 -3.51 -5.39 -8.80
N MET A 172 -3.22 -4.12 -8.78
CA MET A 172 -3.40 -3.19 -9.90
C MET A 172 -2.51 -1.97 -9.71
N SER A 173 -2.27 -1.28 -10.80
CA SER A 173 -1.57 0.00 -10.82
C SER A 173 -2.37 1.07 -11.52
N ALA A 174 -2.19 2.32 -11.11
CA ALA A 174 -2.87 3.47 -11.66
C ALA A 174 -1.98 4.72 -11.68
N ILE A 175 -2.24 5.62 -12.61
CA ILE A 175 -1.53 6.89 -12.78
C ILE A 175 -2.54 8.02 -12.74
N GLY A 176 -2.28 9.03 -11.90
CA GLY A 176 -3.05 10.27 -11.83
C GLY A 176 -2.39 11.38 -12.63
N TYR A 177 -3.17 12.03 -13.49
CA TYR A 177 -2.73 13.12 -14.36
C TYR A 177 -3.48 14.41 -14.02
N ASP A 178 -2.83 15.54 -14.23
CA ASP A 178 -3.50 16.84 -14.29
C ASP A 178 -4.21 17.06 -15.63
N ASP A 179 -4.94 18.18 -15.76
CA ASP A 179 -5.64 18.56 -17.00
C ASP A 179 -4.70 18.79 -18.18
N SER A 180 -3.41 19.07 -17.93
CA SER A 180 -2.37 19.25 -18.93
C SER A 180 -1.70 17.94 -19.35
N GLY A 181 -2.04 16.82 -18.72
CA GLY A 181 -1.47 15.50 -18.98
C GLY A 181 -0.15 15.23 -18.26
N ASN A 182 0.26 16.07 -17.30
CA ASN A 182 1.39 15.79 -16.45
C ASN A 182 1.03 14.75 -15.38
N ILE A 183 1.95 13.83 -15.08
CA ILE A 183 1.77 12.85 -14.04
C ILE A 183 1.94 13.52 -12.67
N LEU A 184 0.95 13.37 -11.81
CA LEU A 184 0.94 13.91 -10.45
C LEU A 184 1.33 12.87 -9.40
N ALA A 185 0.87 11.63 -9.56
CA ALA A 185 1.18 10.53 -8.66
C ALA A 185 0.89 9.18 -9.33
N GLY A 186 1.54 8.12 -8.86
CA GLY A 186 1.18 6.75 -9.20
C GLY A 186 0.67 5.99 -7.98
N ALA A 187 -0.16 4.98 -8.19
CA ALA A 187 -0.60 4.06 -7.16
C ALA A 187 -0.29 2.62 -7.54
N ILE A 188 0.12 1.85 -6.55
CA ILE A 188 0.24 0.40 -6.63
C ILE A 188 -0.62 -0.21 -5.52
N VAL A 189 -1.48 -1.10 -5.91
CA VAL A 189 -2.48 -1.71 -5.04
C VAL A 189 -2.21 -3.19 -4.91
N SER A 190 -2.19 -3.72 -3.70
CA SER A 190 -2.13 -5.14 -3.42
C SER A 190 -3.33 -5.59 -2.59
N ARG A 191 -3.70 -6.87 -2.72
CA ARG A 191 -4.73 -7.46 -1.88
C ARG A 191 -4.28 -7.57 -0.43
N GLN A 192 -5.16 -7.23 0.48
CA GLN A 192 -4.95 -7.44 1.91
C GLN A 192 -4.98 -8.95 2.25
N GLY A 193 -4.26 -9.35 3.30
CA GLY A 193 -4.29 -10.73 3.79
C GLY A 193 -3.36 -11.70 3.05
N VAL A 194 -2.53 -11.25 2.09
CA VAL A 194 -1.49 -12.10 1.50
C VAL A 194 -0.20 -12.09 2.36
N PRO A 195 0.60 -13.17 2.39
CA PRO A 195 1.90 -13.17 3.06
C PRO A 195 2.85 -12.07 2.53
N GLY A 196 3.81 -11.63 3.36
CA GLY A 196 4.74 -10.55 3.02
C GLY A 196 5.54 -10.81 1.74
N GLU A 197 6.03 -12.04 1.53
CA GLU A 197 6.74 -12.43 0.33
C GLU A 197 5.89 -12.32 -0.95
N ARG A 198 4.59 -12.60 -0.85
CA ARG A 198 3.65 -12.45 -1.97
C ARG A 198 3.30 -10.99 -2.18
N GLN A 199 3.11 -10.21 -1.10
CA GLN A 199 2.89 -8.76 -1.19
C GLN A 199 4.04 -8.10 -1.94
N ARG A 200 5.28 -8.36 -1.56
CA ARG A 200 6.48 -7.76 -2.17
C ARG A 200 6.57 -8.06 -3.66
N LEU A 201 6.36 -9.32 -4.04
CA LEU A 201 6.40 -9.72 -5.46
C LEU A 201 5.26 -9.09 -6.26
N ASN A 202 4.04 -9.04 -5.71
CA ASN A 202 2.91 -8.37 -6.36
C ASN A 202 3.19 -6.88 -6.56
N LEU A 203 3.70 -6.18 -5.54
CA LEU A 203 4.04 -4.75 -5.65
C LEU A 203 5.08 -4.48 -6.75
N THR A 204 6.14 -5.30 -6.80
CA THR A 204 7.19 -5.13 -7.82
C THR A 204 6.76 -5.57 -9.22
N HIS A 205 5.82 -6.51 -9.32
CA HIS A 205 5.13 -6.86 -10.57
C HIS A 205 4.33 -5.67 -11.11
N GLU A 206 3.53 -5.02 -10.25
CA GLU A 206 2.77 -3.83 -10.62
C GLU A 206 3.69 -2.65 -10.99
N LEU A 207 4.85 -2.51 -10.33
CA LEU A 207 5.87 -1.55 -10.77
C LEU A 207 6.34 -1.86 -12.20
N GLY A 208 6.52 -3.15 -12.53
CA GLY A 208 6.86 -3.58 -13.87
C GLY A 208 5.86 -3.06 -14.93
N HIS A 209 4.57 -3.16 -14.66
CA HIS A 209 3.53 -2.62 -15.54
C HIS A 209 3.60 -1.09 -15.69
N LEU A 210 3.96 -0.37 -14.63
CA LEU A 210 4.08 1.09 -14.69
C LEU A 210 5.28 1.58 -15.52
N VAL A 211 6.40 0.86 -15.47
CA VAL A 211 7.66 1.38 -16.02
C VAL A 211 8.07 0.74 -17.35
N LEU A 212 7.69 -0.51 -17.60
CA LEU A 212 8.06 -1.21 -18.83
C LEU A 212 7.23 -0.75 -20.03
N LYS A 213 7.90 -0.63 -21.18
CA LYS A 213 7.25 -0.53 -22.48
C LYS A 213 7.38 -1.86 -23.19
N VAL A 214 6.33 -2.67 -23.14
CA VAL A 214 6.29 -4.03 -23.64
C VAL A 214 5.68 -4.05 -25.04
N PRO A 215 6.37 -4.58 -26.08
CA PRO A 215 5.80 -4.72 -27.41
C PRO A 215 4.74 -5.83 -27.43
N ALA A 216 3.77 -5.74 -28.35
CA ALA A 216 2.66 -6.70 -28.47
C ALA A 216 3.11 -8.16 -28.73
N SER A 217 4.36 -8.37 -29.18
CA SER A 217 4.94 -9.70 -29.41
C SER A 217 5.38 -10.40 -28.11
N ILE A 218 5.46 -9.70 -27.00
CA ILE A 218 5.88 -10.21 -25.69
C ILE A 218 4.68 -10.24 -24.76
N ASP A 219 4.56 -11.32 -23.99
CA ASP A 219 3.57 -11.44 -22.91
C ASP A 219 3.90 -10.45 -21.79
N GLU A 220 3.05 -9.43 -21.64
CA GLU A 220 3.22 -8.34 -20.69
C GLU A 220 3.25 -8.84 -19.24
N GLU A 221 2.41 -9.82 -18.91
CA GLU A 221 2.36 -10.40 -17.57
C GLU A 221 3.66 -11.13 -17.21
N LYS A 222 4.21 -11.89 -18.17
CA LYS A 222 5.50 -12.55 -17.97
C LYS A 222 6.64 -11.54 -17.83
N ALA A 223 6.61 -10.47 -18.63
CA ALA A 223 7.59 -9.41 -18.54
C ALA A 223 7.55 -8.71 -17.18
N ALA A 224 6.35 -8.34 -16.70
CA ALA A 224 6.17 -7.70 -15.39
C ALA A 224 6.58 -8.63 -14.24
N PHE A 225 6.25 -9.92 -14.32
CA PHE A 225 6.64 -10.91 -13.32
C PHE A 225 8.15 -11.10 -13.25
N ARG A 226 8.80 -11.22 -14.43
CA ARG A 226 10.26 -11.35 -14.52
C ARG A 226 10.96 -10.09 -14.04
N PHE A 227 10.44 -8.90 -14.39
CA PHE A 227 10.94 -7.64 -13.87
C PHE A 227 10.84 -7.59 -12.32
N GLY A 228 9.70 -7.90 -11.75
CA GLY A 228 9.49 -7.88 -10.29
C GLY A 228 10.43 -8.82 -9.55
N SER A 229 10.60 -10.04 -10.05
CA SER A 229 11.52 -11.02 -9.46
C SER A 229 12.99 -10.59 -9.59
N ALA A 230 13.39 -10.00 -10.73
CA ALA A 230 14.72 -9.45 -10.94
C ALA A 230 14.99 -8.21 -10.08
N PHE A 231 13.98 -7.38 -9.88
CA PHE A 231 14.07 -6.21 -9.01
C PHE A 231 14.29 -6.60 -7.53
N LEU A 232 13.62 -7.64 -7.04
CA LEU A 232 13.77 -8.14 -5.66
C LEU A 232 15.04 -8.98 -5.47
N ALA A 233 15.38 -9.84 -6.44
CA ALA A 233 16.53 -10.73 -6.41
C ALA A 233 17.42 -10.52 -7.64
N PRO A 234 18.26 -9.47 -7.66
CA PRO A 234 19.19 -9.19 -8.76
C PRO A 234 20.09 -10.38 -9.08
N ALA A 235 20.29 -10.67 -10.36
CA ALA A 235 21.05 -11.83 -10.82
C ALA A 235 22.45 -11.90 -10.20
N GLU A 236 23.18 -10.77 -10.20
CA GLU A 236 24.53 -10.69 -9.64
C GLU A 236 24.55 -11.11 -8.17
N ARG A 237 23.58 -10.60 -7.37
CA ARG A 237 23.53 -10.90 -5.93
C ARG A 237 23.11 -12.33 -5.69
N LEU A 238 22.09 -12.84 -6.38
CA LEU A 238 21.63 -14.20 -6.22
C LEU A 238 22.71 -15.22 -6.64
N ILE A 239 23.41 -14.99 -7.77
CA ILE A 239 24.51 -15.85 -8.21
C ILE A 239 25.65 -15.85 -7.17
N ARG A 240 25.95 -14.72 -6.56
CA ARG A 240 26.99 -14.63 -5.51
C ARG A 240 26.63 -15.48 -4.28
N GLU A 241 25.36 -15.54 -3.89
CA GLU A 241 24.89 -16.32 -2.75
C GLU A 241 24.80 -17.82 -3.05
N VAL A 242 24.29 -18.18 -4.22
CA VAL A 242 23.92 -19.57 -4.56
C VAL A 242 24.95 -20.28 -5.43
N GLY A 243 25.74 -19.52 -6.19
CA GLY A 243 26.63 -20.02 -7.24
C GLY A 243 25.99 -20.05 -8.61
N THR A 244 26.78 -20.32 -9.65
CA THR A 244 26.33 -20.27 -11.06
C THR A 244 25.58 -21.51 -11.53
N LYS A 245 25.80 -22.65 -10.88
CA LYS A 245 25.17 -23.95 -11.24
C LYS A 245 24.95 -24.79 -9.98
N ARG A 246 23.74 -25.29 -9.80
CA ARG A 246 23.37 -26.12 -8.65
C ARG A 246 22.54 -27.32 -9.11
N SER A 247 22.94 -28.50 -8.69
CA SER A 247 22.16 -29.75 -8.88
C SER A 247 21.25 -30.06 -7.70
N TYR A 248 21.56 -29.49 -6.53
CA TYR A 248 20.81 -29.65 -5.27
C TYR A 248 20.90 -28.38 -4.41
N ILE A 249 19.80 -28.01 -3.77
CA ILE A 249 19.69 -26.91 -2.81
C ILE A 249 18.89 -27.44 -1.62
N HIS A 250 19.42 -27.26 -0.43
CA HIS A 250 18.75 -27.68 0.80
C HIS A 250 17.61 -26.75 1.18
N ILE A 251 16.55 -27.27 1.83
CA ILE A 251 15.39 -26.46 2.27
C ILE A 251 15.82 -25.30 3.18
N SER A 252 16.72 -25.55 4.13
CA SER A 252 17.24 -24.51 5.02
C SER A 252 17.95 -23.36 4.27
N GLU A 253 18.65 -23.69 3.17
CA GLU A 253 19.26 -22.68 2.29
C GLU A 253 18.17 -21.82 1.60
N LEU A 254 17.12 -22.46 1.09
CA LEU A 254 15.98 -21.74 0.48
C LEU A 254 15.25 -20.85 1.50
N LEU A 255 15.12 -21.27 2.76
CA LEU A 255 14.53 -20.44 3.81
C LEU A 255 15.39 -19.21 4.15
N ILE A 256 16.72 -19.38 4.19
CA ILE A 256 17.65 -18.25 4.35
C ILE A 256 17.50 -17.25 3.21
N LEU A 257 17.50 -17.74 1.96
CA LEU A 257 17.32 -16.90 0.78
C LEU A 257 15.95 -16.23 0.71
N LYS A 258 14.88 -16.93 1.13
CA LYS A 258 13.53 -16.37 1.27
C LYS A 258 13.54 -15.16 2.21
N ARG A 259 14.12 -15.28 3.40
CA ARG A 259 14.25 -14.17 4.36
C ARG A 259 15.11 -13.03 3.82
N GLN A 260 16.20 -13.37 3.13
CA GLN A 260 17.15 -12.40 2.60
C GLN A 260 16.56 -11.57 1.46
N PHE A 261 15.95 -12.20 0.45
CA PHE A 261 15.40 -11.52 -0.72
C PHE A 261 13.93 -11.12 -0.57
N GLY A 262 13.25 -11.64 0.43
CA GLY A 262 11.85 -11.31 0.70
C GLY A 262 10.87 -11.83 -0.35
N ILE A 263 11.17 -12.97 -1.00
CA ILE A 263 10.30 -13.61 -2.00
C ILE A 263 10.08 -15.07 -1.64
N SER A 264 9.00 -15.68 -2.14
CA SER A 264 8.63 -17.06 -1.84
C SER A 264 9.67 -18.06 -2.35
N ILE A 265 9.72 -19.24 -1.74
CA ILE A 265 10.58 -20.35 -2.19
C ILE A 265 10.27 -20.70 -3.65
N GLN A 266 8.98 -20.72 -4.03
CA GLN A 266 8.60 -20.98 -5.41
C GLN A 266 9.12 -19.90 -6.37
N ALA A 267 9.05 -18.63 -5.99
CA ALA A 267 9.57 -17.53 -6.79
C ALA A 267 11.10 -17.56 -6.89
N LEU A 268 11.80 -17.88 -5.79
CA LEU A 268 13.27 -18.10 -5.81
C LEU A 268 13.70 -19.21 -6.75
N LEU A 269 13.03 -20.36 -6.69
CA LEU A 269 13.31 -21.47 -7.58
C LEU A 269 13.06 -21.15 -9.06
N HIS A 270 11.96 -20.41 -9.33
CA HIS A 270 11.69 -19.93 -10.70
C HIS A 270 12.76 -18.95 -11.15
N ARG A 271 13.17 -18.04 -10.29
CA ARG A 271 14.25 -17.09 -10.54
C ARG A 271 15.58 -17.79 -10.85
N MET A 272 15.93 -18.83 -10.08
CA MET A 272 17.13 -19.63 -10.32
C MET A 272 17.05 -20.41 -11.65
N LEU A 273 15.86 -20.86 -12.06
CA LEU A 273 15.63 -21.47 -13.36
C LEU A 273 15.86 -20.47 -14.49
N GLU A 274 15.28 -19.27 -14.40
CA GLU A 274 15.47 -18.20 -15.38
C GLU A 274 16.93 -17.81 -15.56
N LEU A 275 17.71 -17.81 -14.48
CA LEU A 275 19.15 -17.53 -14.51
C LEU A 275 20.00 -18.77 -14.89
N GLY A 276 19.37 -19.91 -15.14
CA GLY A 276 20.06 -21.15 -15.48
C GLY A 276 20.93 -21.73 -14.36
N ILE A 277 20.70 -21.30 -13.09
CA ILE A 277 21.38 -21.85 -11.91
C ILE A 277 20.93 -23.28 -11.67
N ILE A 278 19.62 -23.55 -11.81
CA ILE A 278 19.05 -24.90 -11.77
C ILE A 278 18.43 -25.26 -13.11
N ASN A 279 18.25 -26.54 -13.38
CA ASN A 279 17.62 -27.00 -14.60
C ASN A 279 16.11 -27.22 -14.45
N ASP A 280 15.40 -27.34 -15.56
CA ASP A 280 13.95 -27.51 -15.62
C ASP A 280 13.48 -28.77 -14.89
N SER A 281 14.19 -29.90 -15.01
CA SER A 281 13.84 -31.15 -14.33
C SER A 281 13.89 -31.02 -12.79
N TYR A 282 14.87 -30.28 -12.28
CA TYR A 282 14.98 -30.01 -10.85
C TYR A 282 13.86 -29.06 -10.38
N TYR A 283 13.57 -28.01 -11.13
CA TYR A 283 12.46 -27.09 -10.85
C TYR A 283 11.10 -27.82 -10.83
N ARG A 284 10.82 -28.68 -11.80
CA ARG A 284 9.58 -29.49 -11.84
C ARG A 284 9.42 -30.38 -10.59
N ARG A 285 10.50 -31.00 -10.13
CA ARG A 285 10.48 -31.79 -8.89
C ARG A 285 10.07 -30.94 -7.69
N TRP A 286 10.59 -29.71 -7.60
CA TRP A 286 10.20 -28.77 -6.57
C TRP A 286 8.73 -28.35 -6.68
N CYS A 287 8.21 -28.10 -7.87
CA CYS A 287 6.79 -27.80 -8.08
C CYS A 287 5.89 -28.94 -7.57
N VAL A 288 6.26 -30.19 -7.82
CA VAL A 288 5.55 -31.37 -7.29
C VAL A 288 5.62 -31.41 -5.76
N TYR A 289 6.79 -31.18 -5.18
CA TYR A 289 6.98 -31.14 -3.73
C TYR A 289 6.13 -30.03 -3.08
N ILE A 290 6.20 -28.79 -3.60
CA ILE A 290 5.43 -27.63 -3.13
C ILE A 290 3.92 -27.90 -3.14
N ASN A 291 3.42 -28.53 -4.23
CA ASN A 291 2.00 -28.92 -4.31
C ASN A 291 1.63 -29.99 -3.28
N LYS A 292 2.49 -31.02 -3.12
CA LYS A 292 2.25 -32.14 -2.20
C LYS A 292 2.26 -31.69 -0.73
N THR A 293 3.12 -30.76 -0.38
CA THR A 293 3.26 -30.23 0.99
C THR A 293 2.29 -29.09 1.31
N GLY A 294 1.53 -28.62 0.32
CA GLY A 294 0.59 -27.50 0.50
C GLY A 294 1.25 -26.12 0.53
N TRP A 295 2.55 -26.02 0.25
CA TRP A 295 3.30 -24.74 0.28
C TRP A 295 2.83 -23.73 -0.75
N LYS A 296 2.07 -24.15 -1.75
CA LYS A 296 1.41 -23.21 -2.67
C LYS A 296 0.43 -22.27 -1.95
N LYS A 297 -0.17 -22.76 -0.83
CA LYS A 297 -1.10 -21.95 -0.01
C LYS A 297 -0.38 -21.30 1.16
N GLN A 298 0.48 -22.05 1.83
CA GLN A 298 1.19 -21.60 3.02
C GLN A 298 2.60 -22.20 3.02
N GLU A 299 3.60 -21.36 2.74
CA GLU A 299 5.01 -21.73 2.83
C GLU A 299 5.49 -21.69 4.29
N PRO A 300 6.52 -22.46 4.65
CA PRO A 300 7.17 -22.29 5.95
C PRO A 300 7.71 -20.87 6.11
N GLU A 301 7.68 -20.37 7.35
CA GLU A 301 8.24 -19.07 7.71
C GLU A 301 7.69 -17.93 6.82
N GLU A 302 6.38 -17.72 6.88
CA GLU A 302 5.75 -16.57 6.21
C GLU A 302 6.37 -15.27 6.70
N LEU A 303 6.66 -14.36 5.76
CA LEU A 303 7.23 -13.06 6.09
C LEU A 303 6.13 -12.09 6.54
N VAL A 304 6.50 -11.24 7.49
CA VAL A 304 5.62 -10.16 7.95
C VAL A 304 5.34 -9.22 6.79
N ARG A 305 4.10 -8.76 6.70
CA ARG A 305 3.68 -7.79 5.69
C ARG A 305 4.23 -6.41 6.02
N GLU A 306 4.59 -5.70 4.97
CA GLU A 306 4.98 -4.30 5.06
C GLU A 306 3.74 -3.40 5.07
N THR A 307 3.80 -2.32 5.84
CA THR A 307 2.67 -1.40 6.02
C THR A 307 3.01 -0.02 5.45
N PRO A 308 2.15 0.56 4.60
CA PRO A 308 2.33 1.92 4.14
C PRO A 308 2.27 2.92 5.30
N LEU A 309 3.26 3.80 5.41
CA LEU A 309 3.37 4.77 6.50
C LEU A 309 3.34 6.23 6.04
N TRP A 310 3.39 6.48 4.73
CA TRP A 310 3.48 7.84 4.20
C TRP A 310 2.31 8.74 4.63
N PHE A 311 1.09 8.24 4.53
CA PHE A 311 -0.09 8.99 4.96
C PHE A 311 -0.06 9.27 6.46
N THR A 312 0.20 8.24 7.28
CA THR A 312 0.26 8.39 8.74
C THR A 312 1.28 9.45 9.12
N ARG A 313 2.50 9.38 8.59
CA ARG A 313 3.58 10.33 8.87
C ARG A 313 3.23 11.76 8.45
N ASN A 314 2.76 11.96 7.23
CA ASN A 314 2.51 13.29 6.70
C ASN A 314 1.24 13.92 7.27
N LEU A 315 0.18 13.15 7.50
CA LEU A 315 -1.04 13.65 8.12
C LEU A 315 -0.82 14.00 9.59
N SER A 316 -0.06 13.19 10.35
CA SER A 316 0.32 13.53 11.72
C SER A 316 1.12 14.84 11.77
N ARG A 317 2.05 15.04 10.82
CA ARG A 317 2.79 16.30 10.67
C ARG A 317 1.85 17.47 10.40
N LEU A 318 0.95 17.36 9.42
CA LEU A 318 0.02 18.44 9.04
C LEU A 318 -0.95 18.79 10.18
N VAL A 319 -1.38 17.81 10.97
CA VAL A 319 -2.18 18.04 12.19
C VAL A 319 -1.35 18.80 13.23
N GLY A 320 -0.10 18.39 13.46
CA GLY A 320 0.82 19.04 14.38
C GLY A 320 1.14 20.50 13.99
N GLU A 321 1.24 20.78 12.69
CA GLU A 321 1.43 22.12 12.13
C GLU A 321 0.13 22.96 12.07
N GLY A 322 -1.03 22.36 12.36
CA GLY A 322 -2.35 23.01 12.29
C GLY A 322 -2.83 23.28 10.85
N ALA A 323 -2.22 22.64 9.84
CA ALA A 323 -2.59 22.80 8.44
C ALA A 323 -3.88 22.07 8.07
N ILE A 324 -4.19 20.96 8.78
CA ILE A 324 -5.45 20.23 8.67
C ILE A 324 -5.99 19.89 10.08
N THR A 325 -7.29 19.59 10.18
CA THR A 325 -7.86 19.14 11.43
C THR A 325 -7.60 17.66 11.67
N ARG A 326 -7.67 17.22 12.93
CA ARG A 326 -7.55 15.81 13.31
C ARG A 326 -8.61 14.95 12.63
N GLU A 327 -9.86 15.42 12.62
CA GLU A 327 -10.98 14.71 11.99
C GLU A 327 -10.76 14.52 10.48
N GLU A 328 -10.13 15.48 9.82
CA GLU A 328 -9.80 15.38 8.41
C GLU A 328 -8.70 14.35 8.17
N ALA A 329 -7.68 14.31 8.99
CA ALA A 329 -6.60 13.35 8.90
C ALA A 329 -7.10 11.91 9.20
N GLU A 330 -7.89 11.72 10.25
CA GLU A 330 -8.52 10.43 10.60
C GLU A 330 -9.45 9.93 9.50
N ARG A 331 -10.15 10.83 8.83
CA ARG A 331 -10.99 10.49 7.68
C ARG A 331 -10.16 9.92 6.50
N ILE A 332 -9.00 10.51 6.22
CA ILE A 332 -8.11 10.04 5.13
C ILE A 332 -7.48 8.69 5.52
N LEU A 333 -7.03 8.55 6.77
CA LEU A 333 -6.42 7.30 7.25
C LEU A 333 -7.44 6.16 7.41
N GLY A 334 -8.71 6.48 7.67
CA GLY A 334 -9.72 5.50 8.06
C GLY A 334 -9.55 4.95 9.49
N THR A 335 -8.58 5.47 10.24
CA THR A 335 -8.27 5.08 11.63
C THR A 335 -8.00 6.32 12.47
N SER A 336 -8.12 6.21 13.79
CA SER A 336 -7.75 7.28 14.72
C SER A 336 -6.24 7.55 14.65
N ILE A 337 -5.88 8.81 14.76
CA ILE A 337 -4.48 9.20 14.97
C ILE A 337 -4.28 9.28 16.48
N ASP A 338 -3.58 8.31 17.06
CA ASP A 338 -3.07 8.40 18.41
C ASP A 338 -1.96 9.46 18.44
N VAL A 339 -2.37 10.70 18.57
CA VAL A 339 -1.47 11.74 19.01
C VAL A 339 -1.48 11.64 20.54
N GLU A 340 -0.54 10.92 21.12
CA GLU A 340 -0.05 11.32 22.44
C GLU A 340 0.34 12.78 22.28
N GLN A 341 -0.52 13.68 22.77
CA GLN A 341 -0.23 15.11 22.71
C GLN A 341 1.05 15.31 23.49
N PRO A 342 2.16 15.71 22.86
CA PRO A 342 3.23 16.31 23.64
C PRO A 342 2.55 17.48 24.35
N THR A 343 2.58 17.45 25.67
CA THR A 343 1.96 18.43 26.57
C THR A 343 2.00 19.80 25.92
N ASN A 344 0.82 20.23 25.43
CA ASN A 344 0.65 21.43 24.63
C ASN A 344 1.37 22.59 25.35
N MET A 345 2.09 23.45 24.65
CA MET A 345 2.77 24.59 25.26
C MET A 345 1.82 25.41 26.15
N LEU A 346 0.53 25.42 25.82
CA LEU A 346 -0.53 26.01 26.66
C LEU A 346 -0.73 25.25 27.97
N GLN A 347 -0.69 23.93 27.96
CA GLN A 347 -0.76 23.09 29.16
C GLN A 347 0.53 23.22 30.00
N ARG A 348 1.71 23.29 29.36
CA ARG A 348 2.97 23.60 30.04
C ARG A 348 2.94 25.00 30.67
N ARG A 349 2.46 26.01 29.96
CA ARG A 349 2.31 27.37 30.52
C ARG A 349 1.26 27.40 31.62
N ALA A 350 0.14 26.69 31.48
CA ALA A 350 -0.86 26.55 32.52
C ALA A 350 -0.30 25.81 33.75
N PHE A 351 0.43 24.71 33.54
CA PHE A 351 1.12 23.98 34.60
C PHE A 351 2.15 24.86 35.36
N LEU A 352 2.94 25.65 34.62
CA LEU A 352 3.92 26.55 35.21
C LEU A 352 3.30 27.69 36.03
N LYS A 353 2.03 28.04 35.76
CA LYS A 353 1.27 29.03 36.54
C LYS A 353 0.62 28.46 37.79
N LEU A 354 0.59 27.14 37.96
CA LEU A 354 0.05 26.52 39.17
C LEU A 354 0.99 26.73 40.40
N PRO A 355 0.44 26.83 41.59
CA PRO A 355 1.24 26.81 42.83
C PRO A 355 2.15 25.61 42.90
N MET A 356 3.31 25.78 43.58
CA MET A 356 4.35 24.71 43.63
C MET A 356 3.81 23.41 44.19
N ASP A 357 2.93 23.44 45.18
CA ASP A 357 2.38 22.24 45.79
C ASP A 357 1.48 21.46 44.82
N LYS A 358 0.65 22.13 44.03
CA LYS A 358 -0.15 21.49 42.98
C LYS A 358 0.73 20.90 41.86
N ARG A 359 1.81 21.56 41.50
CA ARG A 359 2.77 21.03 40.51
C ARG A 359 3.46 19.76 41.01
N ARG A 360 3.87 19.75 42.28
CA ARG A 360 4.46 18.57 42.92
C ARG A 360 3.48 17.41 43.01
N GLN A 361 2.22 17.68 43.35
CA GLN A 361 1.17 16.67 43.37
C GLN A 361 0.93 16.02 41.99
N MET A 362 0.80 16.82 40.94
CA MET A 362 0.61 16.32 39.58
C MET A 362 1.83 15.53 39.08
N LEU A 363 3.05 15.97 39.35
CA LEU A 363 4.27 15.24 39.00
C LEU A 363 4.40 13.93 39.81
N ALA A 364 4.02 13.90 41.07
CA ALA A 364 4.03 12.69 41.87
C ALA A 364 2.99 11.66 41.37
N GLU A 365 1.83 12.12 40.90
CA GLU A 365 0.80 11.26 40.31
C GLU A 365 1.23 10.70 38.94
N GLN A 366 1.83 11.51 38.12
CA GLN A 366 2.44 11.05 36.85
C GLN A 366 3.60 10.06 37.05
N ALA A 367 4.46 10.33 38.02
CA ALA A 367 5.55 9.42 38.38
C ALA A 367 5.04 8.07 38.87
N ARG A 368 3.92 8.08 39.64
CA ARG A 368 3.26 6.86 40.13
C ARG A 368 2.65 6.02 39.00
N LEU A 369 2.01 6.67 38.02
CA LEU A 369 1.48 5.99 36.82
C LEU A 369 2.60 5.40 35.97
N LEU A 370 3.69 6.13 35.79
CA LEU A 370 4.86 5.65 35.04
C LEU A 370 5.59 4.52 35.79
N SER A 371 5.70 4.56 37.10
CA SER A 371 6.28 3.47 37.90
C SER A 371 5.53 2.17 37.71
N THR A 372 4.20 2.22 37.73
CA THR A 372 3.35 1.03 37.53
C THR A 372 3.54 0.46 36.09
N TYR A 373 3.72 1.32 35.10
CA TYR A 373 3.99 0.91 33.73
C TYR A 373 5.37 0.24 33.59
N TYR A 374 6.41 0.83 34.17
CA TYR A 374 7.76 0.25 34.14
C TYR A 374 7.89 -1.02 35.01
N GLU A 375 7.15 -1.16 36.09
CA GLU A 375 7.10 -2.39 36.89
C GLU A 375 6.51 -3.55 36.10
N GLN A 376 5.47 -3.29 35.29
CA GLN A 376 4.87 -4.30 34.39
C GLN A 376 5.80 -4.70 33.24
N GLU A 377 6.57 -3.75 32.68
CA GLU A 377 7.59 -4.07 31.64
C GLU A 377 8.76 -4.89 32.21
N VAL A 378 9.20 -4.61 33.42
CA VAL A 378 10.28 -5.36 34.07
C VAL A 378 9.83 -6.79 34.44
N GLU A 379 8.57 -7.01 34.84
CA GLU A 379 8.03 -8.36 35.05
C GLU A 379 7.94 -9.16 33.73
N CYS A 380 7.63 -8.53 32.59
CA CYS A 380 7.69 -9.18 31.30
C CYS A 380 9.12 -9.57 30.90
N LEU A 381 10.12 -8.70 31.10
CA LEU A 381 11.52 -8.96 30.76
C LEU A 381 12.15 -10.03 31.67
N THR A 382 11.78 -10.10 32.94
CA THR A 382 12.31 -11.11 33.87
C THR A 382 11.65 -12.48 33.71
N SER A 383 10.52 -12.59 33.04
CA SER A 383 9.86 -13.87 32.76
C SER A 383 10.39 -14.58 31.48
N GLU A 384 11.10 -13.86 30.60
CA GLU A 384 11.68 -14.42 29.37
C GLU A 384 13.16 -14.84 29.50
N ASP A 385 13.89 -14.37 30.54
CA ASP A 385 15.30 -14.70 30.74
C ASP A 385 15.58 -15.95 31.60
N ALA A 386 14.55 -16.70 31.98
CA ALA A 386 14.72 -17.94 32.71
C ALA A 386 14.56 -19.16 31.84
N ILE A 387 15.36 -19.35 30.79
CA ILE A 387 15.67 -20.68 30.19
C ILE A 387 16.72 -20.49 29.09
N HIS A 388 17.96 -20.83 29.32
CA HIS A 388 18.78 -21.84 28.72
C HIS A 388 20.27 -21.53 28.87
N ASP A 389 20.83 -22.03 29.93
CA ASP A 389 22.15 -22.69 29.89
C ASP A 389 21.92 -24.10 29.28
N TYR A 390 22.45 -24.31 28.06
CA TYR A 390 23.09 -25.56 27.61
C TYR A 390 23.64 -25.35 26.19
#